data_dbbd6eff56e1512d992bb8e53c491e18
#
_entry.id   dbbd6eff56e1512d992bb8e53c491e18
#
_cell.length_a   1.000
_cell.length_b   1.000
_cell.length_c   1.000
_cell.angle_alpha   90.00
_cell.angle_beta   90.00
_cell.angle_gamma   90.00
#
_symmetry.space_group_name_H-M   'P 1'
#
loop_
_entity.id
_entity.type
_entity.pdbx_description
1 polymer ?
#
loop_
_entity_poly.entity_id
_entity_poly.type
_entity_poly.pdbx_seq_one_letter_code
_entity_poly.pdbx_strand_id
1 'polypeptide(L)'
;MQFIRKNYKLIITFLIVLILTELAVSYYLIRKFHETYLSKDEALTVALSDAGLQETDVRDTEIEFKHRDGQAWYEVEFEQTTPPCLEYTYTIDAETGKILFSQTEQ
;
A
#
# COMPACT_ATOMS: atom_id res chain seq x y z
N MET A 1 6.67 21.36 -46.63
CA MET A 1 6.95 20.60 -45.40
C MET A 1 7.40 19.16 -45.65
N GLN A 2 8.34 19.03 -46.56
CA GLN A 2 8.95 17.75 -46.84
C GLN A 2 9.70 17.16 -45.65
N PHE A 3 10.21 18.00 -44.74
CA PHE A 3 10.91 17.57 -43.54
C PHE A 3 10.01 16.71 -42.64
N ILE A 4 8.78 17.14 -42.37
CA ILE A 4 7.83 16.40 -41.53
C ILE A 4 7.44 15.08 -42.17
N ARG A 5 7.20 15.07 -43.50
CA ARG A 5 6.87 13.84 -44.22
C ARG A 5 8.04 12.85 -44.22
N LYS A 6 9.25 13.33 -44.38
CA LYS A 6 10.45 12.48 -44.45
C LYS A 6 10.78 11.85 -43.11
N ASN A 7 10.55 12.57 -41.99
CA ASN A 7 10.91 12.14 -40.67
C ASN A 7 9.70 11.63 -39.87
N TYR A 8 8.57 11.46 -40.51
CA TYR A 8 7.32 11.02 -39.88
C TYR A 8 7.48 9.70 -39.12
N LYS A 9 8.10 8.69 -39.73
CA LYS A 9 8.32 7.38 -39.09
C LYS A 9 9.28 7.47 -37.91
N LEU A 10 10.30 8.30 -37.98
CA LEU A 10 11.25 8.51 -36.87
C LEU A 10 10.59 9.17 -35.69
N ILE A 11 9.72 10.16 -35.93
CA ILE A 11 8.98 10.87 -34.88
C ILE A 11 8.04 9.90 -34.14
N ILE A 12 7.28 9.11 -34.91
CA ILE A 12 6.37 8.10 -34.31
C ILE A 12 7.14 7.07 -33.50
N THR A 13 8.25 6.55 -34.04
CA THR A 13 9.09 5.58 -33.33
C THR A 13 9.62 6.16 -32.03
N PHE A 14 10.09 7.40 -32.03
CA PHE A 14 10.59 8.09 -30.87
C PHE A 14 9.51 8.24 -29.79
N LEU A 15 8.29 8.64 -30.19
CA LEU A 15 7.16 8.77 -29.26
C LEU A 15 6.78 7.43 -28.63
N ILE A 16 6.76 6.35 -29.41
CA ILE A 16 6.46 5.01 -28.93
C ILE A 16 7.51 4.57 -27.90
N VAL A 17 8.79 4.80 -28.18
CA VAL A 17 9.88 4.45 -27.26
C VAL A 17 9.75 5.22 -25.93
N LEU A 18 9.40 6.51 -25.98
CA LEU A 18 9.18 7.31 -24.77
C LEU A 18 8.04 6.75 -23.93
N ILE A 19 6.91 6.43 -24.53
CA ILE A 19 5.75 5.87 -23.85
C ILE A 19 6.10 4.53 -23.18
N LEU A 20 6.78 3.64 -23.90
CA LEU A 20 7.19 2.34 -23.39
C LEU A 20 8.17 2.49 -22.22
N THR A 21 9.10 3.44 -22.29
CA THR A 21 10.04 3.72 -21.21
C THR A 21 9.34 4.20 -19.96
N GLU A 22 8.36 5.10 -20.09
CA GLU A 22 7.58 5.59 -18.95
C GLU A 22 6.77 4.46 -18.30
N LEU A 23 6.14 3.61 -19.09
CA LEU A 23 5.40 2.45 -18.57
C LEU A 23 6.32 1.48 -17.84
N ALA A 24 7.51 1.21 -18.36
CA ALA A 24 8.47 0.31 -17.73
C ALA A 24 8.97 0.87 -16.38
N VAL A 25 9.26 2.16 -16.31
CA VAL A 25 9.69 2.83 -15.08
C VAL A 25 8.57 2.79 -14.04
N SER A 26 7.35 3.10 -14.43
CA SER A 26 6.18 3.06 -13.53
C SER A 26 5.96 1.65 -12.98
N TYR A 27 6.03 0.63 -13.83
CA TYR A 27 5.90 -0.76 -13.41
C TYR A 27 6.99 -1.16 -12.42
N TYR A 28 8.24 -0.78 -12.69
CA TYR A 28 9.38 -1.07 -11.82
C TYR A 28 9.20 -0.44 -10.42
N LEU A 29 8.77 0.82 -10.36
CA LEU A 29 8.55 1.53 -9.11
C LEU A 29 7.43 0.88 -8.27
N ILE A 30 6.32 0.51 -8.92
CA ILE A 30 5.20 -0.16 -8.25
C ILE A 30 5.65 -1.51 -7.69
N ARG A 31 6.36 -2.29 -8.48
CA ARG A 31 6.86 -3.59 -8.06
C ARG A 31 7.83 -3.47 -6.88
N LYS A 32 8.74 -2.49 -6.93
CA LYS A 32 9.70 -2.24 -5.85
C LYS A 32 8.99 -1.85 -4.55
N PHE A 33 7.94 -1.03 -4.65
CA PHE A 33 7.14 -0.66 -3.49
C PHE A 33 6.53 -1.89 -2.83
N HIS A 34 5.92 -2.79 -3.62
CA HIS A 34 5.32 -4.03 -3.11
C HIS A 34 6.35 -5.00 -2.51
N GLU A 35 7.58 -5.00 -3.01
CA GLU A 35 8.65 -5.82 -2.45
C GLU A 35 9.19 -5.26 -1.14
N THR A 36 9.17 -3.94 -0.97
CA THR A 36 9.72 -3.26 0.20
C THR A 36 8.74 -3.21 1.37
N TYR A 37 7.46 -2.99 1.07
CA TYR A 37 6.43 -2.81 2.09
C TYR A 37 5.32 -3.84 1.96
N LEU A 38 4.73 -4.18 3.11
CA LEU A 38 3.50 -4.97 3.15
C LEU A 38 2.36 -4.20 2.47
N SER A 39 1.36 -4.94 1.98
CA SER A 39 0.12 -4.33 1.53
C SER A 39 -0.77 -3.97 2.73
N LYS A 40 -1.79 -3.14 2.50
CA LYS A 40 -2.80 -2.81 3.52
C LYS A 40 -3.49 -4.07 4.03
N ASP A 41 -3.81 -4.99 3.13
CA ASP A 41 -4.47 -6.25 3.50
C ASP A 41 -3.60 -7.12 4.39
N GLU A 42 -2.30 -7.17 4.11
CA GLU A 42 -1.35 -7.90 4.95
C GLU A 42 -1.23 -7.28 6.34
N ALA A 43 -1.20 -5.95 6.43
CA ALA A 43 -1.17 -5.24 7.71
C ALA A 43 -2.45 -5.51 8.52
N LEU A 44 -3.60 -5.48 7.86
CA LEU A 44 -4.88 -5.82 8.50
C LEU A 44 -4.87 -7.26 9.01
N THR A 45 -4.36 -8.19 8.22
CA THR A 45 -4.27 -9.61 8.61
C THR A 45 -3.42 -9.77 9.87
N VAL A 46 -2.28 -9.06 9.97
CA VAL A 46 -1.42 -9.09 11.15
C VAL A 46 -2.20 -8.60 12.39
N ALA A 47 -2.89 -7.47 12.26
CA ALA A 47 -3.66 -6.89 13.37
C ALA A 47 -4.80 -7.81 13.82
N LEU A 48 -5.57 -8.34 12.87
CA LEU A 48 -6.68 -9.25 13.16
C LEU A 48 -6.20 -10.54 13.82
N SER A 49 -5.09 -11.10 13.33
CA SER A 49 -4.49 -12.31 13.88
C SER A 49 -4.07 -12.11 15.34
N ASP A 50 -3.45 -10.97 15.64
CA ASP A 50 -3.04 -10.65 17.02
C ASP A 50 -4.25 -10.46 17.93
N ALA A 51 -5.31 -9.83 17.43
CA ALA A 51 -6.54 -9.62 18.19
C ALA A 51 -7.38 -10.90 18.32
N GLY A 52 -7.09 -11.94 17.54
CA GLY A 52 -7.87 -13.18 17.54
C GLY A 52 -9.21 -13.03 16.83
N LEU A 53 -9.32 -12.10 15.89
CA LEU A 53 -10.57 -11.79 15.18
C LEU A 53 -10.43 -12.07 13.68
N GLN A 54 -11.57 -12.22 13.01
CA GLN A 54 -11.68 -12.34 11.55
C GLN A 54 -12.27 -11.05 10.98
N GLU A 55 -12.13 -10.84 9.66
CA GLU A 55 -12.68 -9.66 9.00
C GLU A 55 -14.19 -9.52 9.23
N THR A 56 -14.90 -10.63 9.33
CA THR A 56 -16.35 -10.65 9.59
C THR A 56 -16.70 -10.23 11.01
N ASP A 57 -15.73 -10.20 11.92
CA ASP A 57 -15.93 -9.87 13.34
C ASP A 57 -15.71 -8.38 13.63
N VAL A 58 -15.31 -7.60 12.64
CA VAL A 58 -14.94 -6.19 12.83
C VAL A 58 -15.68 -5.27 11.87
N ARG A 59 -15.77 -3.99 12.25
CA ARG A 59 -16.37 -2.93 11.44
C ARG A 59 -15.55 -1.65 11.59
N ASP A 60 -15.86 -0.65 10.76
CA ASP A 60 -15.21 0.67 10.80
C ASP A 60 -13.69 0.57 10.69
N THR A 61 -13.23 -0.32 9.82
CA THR A 61 -11.80 -0.55 9.61
C THR A 61 -11.17 0.61 8.86
N GLU A 62 -10.11 1.19 9.43
CA GLU A 62 -9.31 2.23 8.81
C GLU A 62 -7.85 1.80 8.79
N ILE A 63 -7.19 1.96 7.65
CA ILE A 63 -5.78 1.61 7.47
C ILE A 63 -5.08 2.77 6.80
N GLU A 64 -4.08 3.36 7.46
CA GLU A 64 -3.29 4.46 6.93
C GLU A 64 -1.82 4.06 6.85
N PHE A 65 -1.20 4.33 5.70
CA PHE A 65 0.24 4.21 5.52
C PHE A 65 0.91 5.52 5.90
N LYS A 66 1.88 5.45 6.80
CA LYS A 66 2.65 6.62 7.25
C LYS A 66 4.14 6.34 7.14
N HIS A 67 4.91 7.39 6.89
CA HIS A 67 6.36 7.30 6.88
C HIS A 67 6.98 8.57 7.45
N ARG A 68 8.12 8.40 8.11
CA ARG A 68 8.87 9.50 8.68
C ARG A 68 10.33 9.07 8.93
N ASP A 69 11.27 9.89 8.49
CA ASP A 69 12.70 9.69 8.75
C ASP A 69 13.21 8.28 8.41
N GLY A 70 12.80 7.77 7.23
CA GLY A 70 13.23 6.46 6.76
C GLY A 70 12.46 5.29 7.34
N GLN A 71 11.53 5.53 8.25
CA GLN A 71 10.64 4.51 8.78
C GLN A 71 9.27 4.60 8.14
N ALA A 72 8.66 3.45 7.88
CA ALA A 72 7.31 3.36 7.35
C ALA A 72 6.50 2.39 8.21
N TRP A 73 5.25 2.76 8.45
CA TRP A 73 4.36 1.92 9.24
C TRP A 73 2.92 2.07 8.77
N TYR A 74 2.08 1.11 9.16
CA TYR A 74 0.63 1.19 8.98
C TYR A 74 -0.03 1.44 10.33
N GLU A 75 -0.99 2.36 10.35
CA GLU A 75 -1.90 2.50 11.48
C GLU A 75 -3.20 1.81 11.10
N VAL A 76 -3.59 0.81 11.88
CA VAL A 76 -4.78 0.00 11.64
C VAL A 76 -5.73 0.17 12.82
N GLU A 77 -6.96 0.57 12.53
CA GLU A 77 -8.02 0.73 13.54
C GLU A 77 -9.25 -0.06 13.11
N PHE A 78 -9.87 -0.71 14.06
CA PHE A 78 -11.14 -1.40 13.83
C PHE A 78 -11.89 -1.60 15.16
N GLU A 79 -13.19 -1.83 15.04
CA GLU A 79 -14.07 -2.07 16.18
C GLU A 79 -14.67 -3.47 16.09
N GLN A 80 -14.70 -4.18 17.20
CA GLN A 80 -15.35 -5.49 17.31
C GLN A 80 -16.87 -5.33 17.21
N THR A 81 -17.53 -6.18 16.39
CA THR A 81 -18.99 -6.11 16.18
C THR A 81 -19.79 -6.67 17.35
N THR A 82 -19.22 -7.61 18.11
CA THR A 82 -19.90 -8.20 19.27
C THR A 82 -19.61 -7.42 20.53
N PRO A 83 -20.61 -7.27 21.45
CA PRO A 83 -20.35 -6.62 22.73
C PRO A 83 -19.20 -7.31 23.50
N PRO A 84 -18.32 -6.53 24.15
CA PRO A 84 -18.42 -5.11 24.49
C PRO A 84 -17.97 -4.11 23.40
N CYS A 85 -17.87 -4.51 22.15
CA CYS A 85 -17.52 -3.63 21.02
C CYS A 85 -16.20 -2.90 21.24
N LEU A 86 -15.15 -3.64 21.54
CA LEU A 86 -13.83 -3.09 21.80
C LEU A 86 -13.25 -2.45 20.54
N GLU A 87 -12.59 -1.31 20.72
CA GLU A 87 -11.84 -0.64 19.67
C GLU A 87 -10.37 -1.03 19.75
N TYR A 88 -9.80 -1.40 18.62
CA TYR A 88 -8.40 -1.81 18.51
C TYR A 88 -7.63 -0.83 17.65
N THR A 89 -6.45 -0.46 18.12
CA THR A 89 -5.51 0.37 17.36
C THR A 89 -4.16 -0.33 17.32
N TYR A 90 -3.62 -0.49 16.11
CA TYR A 90 -2.32 -1.13 15.89
C TYR A 90 -1.42 -0.22 15.07
N THR A 91 -0.15 -0.20 15.45
CA THR A 91 0.93 0.37 14.63
C THR A 91 1.82 -0.79 14.21
N ILE A 92 1.92 -1.02 12.91
CA ILE A 92 2.61 -2.18 12.34
C ILE A 92 3.72 -1.71 11.41
N ASP A 93 4.95 -2.20 11.63
CA ASP A 93 6.08 -1.90 10.76
C ASP A 93 5.75 -2.35 9.33
N ALA A 94 5.85 -1.40 8.37
CA ALA A 94 5.47 -1.67 6.98
C ALA A 94 6.46 -2.58 6.25
N GLU A 95 7.70 -2.71 6.73
CA GLU A 95 8.70 -3.57 6.11
C GLU A 95 8.67 -5.00 6.66
N THR A 96 8.54 -5.15 7.97
CA THR A 96 8.68 -6.44 8.65
C THR A 96 7.35 -7.05 9.08
N GLY A 97 6.30 -6.24 9.21
CA GLY A 97 5.02 -6.69 9.75
C GLY A 97 5.01 -6.81 11.27
N LYS A 98 6.07 -6.32 11.94
CA LYS A 98 6.15 -6.37 13.40
C LYS A 98 5.18 -5.36 14.01
N ILE A 99 4.47 -5.77 15.05
CA ILE A 99 3.59 -4.88 15.80
C ILE A 99 4.46 -3.99 16.70
N LEU A 100 4.43 -2.69 16.43
CA LEU A 100 5.20 -1.70 17.19
C LEU A 100 4.43 -1.17 18.38
N PHE A 101 3.10 -1.11 18.27
CA PHE A 101 2.21 -0.60 19.30
C PHE A 101 0.83 -1.21 19.11
N SER A 102 0.16 -1.51 20.21
CA SER A 102 -1.23 -1.96 20.19
C SER A 102 -1.97 -1.38 21.39
N GLN A 103 -3.22 -1.01 21.17
CA GLN A 103 -4.09 -0.45 22.19
C GLN A 103 -5.49 -0.99 21.97
N THR A 104 -6.16 -1.33 23.08
CA THR A 104 -7.54 -1.79 23.08
C THR A 104 -8.33 -0.90 24.02
N GLU A 105 -9.43 -0.33 23.56
CA GLU A 105 -10.29 0.56 24.35
C GLU A 105 -11.73 0.06 24.30
N GLN A 106 -12.43 0.36 25.36
CA GLN A 106 -13.84 -0.02 25.50
C GLN A 106 -14.76 1.19 25.29
#